data_94974c7949232fb093fbf8018daa4344
#
_entry.id   94974c7949232fb093fbf8018daa4344
#
_cell.length_a   1.000
_cell.length_b   1.000
_cell.length_c   1.000
_cell.angle_alpha   90.00
_cell.angle_beta   90.00
_cell.angle_gamma   90.00
#
_symmetry.space_group_name_H-M   'P 1'
#
loop_
_entity.id
_entity.type
_entity.pdbx_description
1 polymer ?
#
loop_
_entity_poly.entity_id
_entity_poly.type
_entity_poly.pdbx_seq_one_letter_code
_entity_poly.pdbx_strand_id
1 'polypeptide(L)'
;MIEDIRAKFARDEFEFSKHATDQSILRNISVQEIREAVNIGEVIEDYPEDKYGPSCLIFGFTQAKRPIHAQCSYPLRPTIKMVTVYEPDAAEWINF
;
A
#
# COMPACT_ATOMS: atom_id res chain seq x y z
N MET A 1 6.19 -8.98 -9.06
CA MET A 1 6.25 -8.42 -7.70
C MET A 1 4.88 -8.19 -7.09
N ILE A 2 3.97 -7.59 -7.82
CA ILE A 2 2.64 -7.30 -7.27
C ILE A 2 1.87 -8.57 -6.89
N GLU A 3 2.04 -9.64 -7.63
CA GLU A 3 1.36 -10.91 -7.33
C GLU A 3 1.80 -11.50 -6.00
N ASP A 4 3.09 -11.39 -5.68
CA ASP A 4 3.61 -11.86 -4.39
C ASP A 4 3.09 -11.00 -3.24
N ILE A 5 2.97 -9.69 -3.48
CA ILE A 5 2.41 -8.77 -2.48
C ILE A 5 0.95 -9.11 -2.23
N ARG A 6 0.15 -9.32 -3.29
CA ARG A 6 -1.26 -9.71 -3.15
C ARG A 6 -1.41 -11.01 -2.38
N ALA A 7 -0.56 -12.00 -2.69
CA ALA A 7 -0.62 -13.29 -2.02
C ALA A 7 -0.33 -13.14 -0.52
N LYS A 8 0.64 -12.32 -0.15
CA LYS A 8 0.95 -12.09 1.26
C LYS A 8 -0.18 -11.36 1.97
N PHE A 9 -0.78 -10.36 1.35
CA PHE A 9 -1.93 -9.68 1.92
C PHE A 9 -3.11 -10.63 2.12
N ALA A 10 -3.33 -11.54 1.18
CA ALA A 10 -4.40 -12.53 1.28
C ALA A 10 -4.20 -13.49 2.46
N ARG A 11 -2.95 -13.73 2.87
CA ARG A 11 -2.61 -14.60 3.99
C ARG A 11 -2.38 -13.84 5.29
N ASP A 12 -2.70 -12.54 5.34
CA ASP A 12 -2.45 -11.69 6.50
C ASP A 12 -0.97 -11.57 6.88
N GLU A 13 -0.08 -11.76 5.91
CA GLU A 13 1.36 -11.66 6.12
C GLU A 13 1.85 -10.23 5.89
N PHE A 14 1.31 -9.31 6.65
CA PHE A 14 1.71 -7.91 6.60
C PHE A 14 1.61 -7.27 7.98
N GLU A 15 2.38 -6.22 8.18
CA GLU A 15 2.37 -5.43 9.41
C GLU A 15 2.46 -3.95 9.05
N PHE A 16 2.03 -3.09 9.98
CA PHE A 16 2.06 -1.66 9.78
C PHE A 16 3.22 -1.05 10.56
N SER A 17 3.97 -0.13 9.95
CA SER A 17 4.87 0.73 10.69
C SER A 17 4.02 1.65 11.57
N LYS A 18 4.67 2.28 12.57
CA LYS A 18 3.97 3.26 13.40
C LYS A 18 3.40 4.39 12.53
N HIS A 19 4.18 4.87 11.57
CA HIS A 19 3.74 5.92 10.65
C HIS A 19 2.50 5.49 9.86
N ALA A 20 2.53 4.27 9.30
CA ALA A 20 1.39 3.76 8.54
C ALA A 20 0.14 3.63 9.40
N THR A 21 0.29 3.16 10.63
CA THR A 21 -0.83 3.08 11.58
C THR A 21 -1.41 4.45 11.85
N ASP A 22 -0.55 5.42 12.14
CA ASP A 22 -0.99 6.79 12.43
C ASP A 22 -1.71 7.39 11.22
N GLN A 23 -1.19 7.18 10.02
CA GLN A 23 -1.80 7.69 8.80
C GLN A 23 -3.16 7.03 8.52
N SER A 24 -3.27 5.73 8.73
CA SER A 24 -4.53 5.02 8.52
C SER A 24 -5.63 5.55 9.46
N ILE A 25 -5.27 5.81 10.70
CA ILE A 25 -6.20 6.37 11.68
C ILE A 25 -6.59 7.80 11.31
N LEU A 26 -5.58 8.63 11.06
CA LEU A 26 -5.80 10.04 10.73
C LEU A 26 -6.67 10.21 9.49
N ARG A 27 -6.49 9.39 8.49
CA ARG A 27 -7.19 9.47 7.20
C ARG A 27 -8.41 8.56 7.14
N ASN A 28 -8.70 7.85 8.20
CA ASN A 28 -9.83 6.93 8.27
C ASN A 28 -9.81 5.90 7.14
N ILE A 29 -8.66 5.26 6.95
CA ILE A 29 -8.49 4.19 5.98
C ILE A 29 -8.38 2.89 6.76
N SER A 30 -9.31 1.96 6.54
CA SER A 30 -9.34 0.69 7.25
C SER A 30 -8.40 -0.33 6.61
N VAL A 31 -8.06 -1.36 7.38
CA VAL A 31 -7.27 -2.49 6.86
C VAL A 31 -8.01 -3.15 5.69
N GLN A 32 -9.33 -3.28 5.79
CA GLN A 32 -10.13 -3.88 4.73
C GLN A 32 -10.05 -3.05 3.44
N GLU A 33 -10.09 -1.73 3.56
CA GLU A 33 -9.95 -0.86 2.39
C GLU A 33 -8.58 -1.01 1.74
N ILE A 34 -7.52 -1.17 2.55
CA ILE A 34 -6.17 -1.40 2.02
C ILE A 34 -6.11 -2.74 1.30
N ARG A 35 -6.71 -3.80 1.86
CA ARG A 35 -6.77 -5.10 1.20
C ARG A 35 -7.45 -5.01 -0.16
N GLU A 36 -8.58 -4.33 -0.22
CA GLU A 36 -9.33 -4.16 -1.47
C GLU A 36 -8.50 -3.45 -2.51
N ALA A 37 -7.84 -2.35 -2.11
CA ALA A 37 -7.01 -1.57 -3.03
C ALA A 37 -5.81 -2.37 -3.53
N VAL A 38 -5.12 -3.10 -2.65
CA VAL A 38 -3.94 -3.90 -3.02
C VAL A 38 -4.35 -5.06 -3.94
N ASN A 39 -5.51 -5.66 -3.69
CA ASN A 39 -5.95 -6.83 -4.44
C ASN A 39 -6.10 -6.56 -5.94
N ILE A 40 -6.52 -5.35 -6.32
CA ILE A 40 -6.68 -4.97 -7.73
C ILE A 40 -5.70 -3.88 -8.15
N GLY A 41 -4.80 -3.49 -7.25
CA GLY A 41 -3.89 -2.38 -7.47
C GLY A 41 -2.72 -2.72 -8.36
N GLU A 42 -2.01 -1.67 -8.75
CA GLU A 42 -0.80 -1.76 -9.58
C GLU A 42 0.32 -1.00 -8.90
N VAL A 43 1.56 -1.45 -9.14
CA VAL A 43 2.74 -0.71 -8.72
C VAL A 43 2.90 0.48 -9.67
N ILE A 44 2.83 1.69 -9.13
CA ILE A 44 2.96 2.91 -9.92
C ILE A 44 4.30 3.61 -9.70
N GLU A 45 4.98 3.33 -8.61
CA GLU A 45 6.33 3.83 -8.35
C GLU A 45 7.14 2.75 -7.65
N ASP A 46 8.43 2.73 -7.93
CA ASP A 46 9.33 1.73 -7.39
C ASP A 46 10.52 2.42 -6.73
N TYR A 47 10.83 2.01 -5.51
CA TYR A 47 11.92 2.59 -4.72
C TYR A 47 12.89 1.48 -4.31
N PRO A 48 13.66 0.91 -5.27
CA PRO A 48 14.53 -0.22 -4.98
C PRO A 48 15.69 0.14 -4.04
N GLU A 49 16.02 1.42 -3.93
CA GLU A 49 17.13 1.90 -3.10
C GLU A 49 16.67 2.74 -1.92
N ASP A 50 15.43 2.58 -1.47
CA ASP A 50 14.94 3.25 -0.28
C ASP A 50 15.85 2.88 0.89
N LYS A 51 16.24 3.90 1.67
CA LYS A 51 17.21 3.71 2.76
C LYS A 51 16.75 2.75 3.85
N TYR A 52 15.46 2.52 3.96
CA TYR A 52 14.88 1.56 4.92
C TYR A 52 14.58 0.21 4.28
N GLY A 53 15.12 -0.04 3.10
CA GLY A 53 14.90 -1.25 2.34
C GLY A 53 14.02 -1.00 1.12
N PRO A 54 14.13 -1.86 0.10
CA PRO A 54 13.35 -1.69 -1.13
C PRO A 54 11.85 -1.64 -0.85
N SER A 55 11.17 -0.71 -1.49
CA SER A 55 9.74 -0.53 -1.34
C SER A 55 9.11 -0.11 -2.67
N CYS A 56 7.80 -0.13 -2.73
CA CYS A 56 7.06 0.31 -3.91
C CYS A 56 5.77 0.99 -3.49
N LEU A 57 5.22 1.79 -4.39
CA LEU A 57 3.93 2.45 -4.20
C LEU A 57 2.88 1.76 -5.03
N ILE A 58 1.82 1.29 -4.38
CA ILE A 58 0.70 0.61 -5.03
C ILE A 58 -0.47 1.57 -5.06
N PHE A 59 -1.12 1.66 -6.22
CA PHE A 59 -2.35 2.41 -6.39
C PHE A 59 -3.48 1.43 -6.69
N GLY A 60 -4.58 1.54 -5.95
CA GLY A 60 -5.78 0.77 -6.19
C GLY A 60 -7.01 1.49 -5.67
N PHE A 61 -8.18 0.97 -6.05
CA PHE A 61 -9.45 1.48 -5.56
C PHE A 61 -10.05 0.49 -4.58
N THR A 62 -10.73 1.01 -3.56
CA THR A 62 -11.56 0.17 -2.70
C THR A 62 -12.82 -0.26 -3.48
N GLN A 63 -13.60 -1.16 -2.93
CA GLN A 63 -14.88 -1.56 -3.55
C GLN A 63 -15.83 -0.36 -3.66
N ALA A 64 -15.72 0.60 -2.76
CA ALA A 64 -16.51 1.83 -2.81
C ALA A 64 -15.90 2.89 -3.73
N LYS A 65 -14.87 2.54 -4.51
CA LYS A 65 -14.22 3.42 -5.49
C LYS A 65 -13.38 4.53 -4.87
N ARG A 66 -12.95 4.34 -3.64
CA ARG A 66 -12.04 5.28 -2.99
C ARG A 66 -10.61 4.99 -3.46
N PRO A 67 -9.89 5.99 -4.02
CA PRO A 67 -8.50 5.77 -4.45
C PRO A 67 -7.57 5.70 -3.24
N ILE A 68 -6.67 4.72 -3.25
CA ILE A 68 -5.71 4.52 -2.15
C ILE A 68 -4.31 4.36 -2.74
N HIS A 69 -3.36 5.09 -2.16
CA HIS A 69 -1.94 4.86 -2.38
C HIS A 69 -1.39 4.17 -1.14
N ALA A 70 -0.72 3.04 -1.35
CA ALA A 70 -0.13 2.26 -0.27
C ALA A 70 1.32 1.97 -0.60
N GLN A 71 2.25 2.51 0.20
CA GLN A 71 3.67 2.20 0.07
C GLN A 71 4.01 1.02 0.97
N CYS A 72 4.59 -0.02 0.40
CA CYS A 72 4.95 -1.20 1.16
C CYS A 72 6.31 -1.73 0.75
N SER A 73 6.94 -2.49 1.64
CA SER A 73 8.22 -3.14 1.36
C SER A 73 8.05 -4.19 0.26
N TYR A 74 9.17 -4.52 -0.40
CA TYR A 74 9.20 -5.65 -1.32
C TYR A 74 8.86 -6.94 -0.55
N PRO A 75 8.30 -7.94 -1.26
CA PRO A 75 7.93 -9.22 -0.63
C PRO A 75 9.12 -10.16 -0.42
N LEU A 76 10.23 -9.62 0.10
CA LEU A 76 11.46 -10.37 0.34
C LEU A 76 11.51 -10.98 1.72
N ARG A 77 10.69 -10.51 2.64
CA ARG A 77 10.59 -11.01 4.00
C ARG A 77 9.28 -11.78 4.17
N PRO A 78 9.17 -12.59 5.21
CA PRO A 78 7.90 -13.29 5.46
C PRO A 78 6.71 -12.35 5.57
N THR A 79 6.93 -11.15 6.14
CA THR A 79 5.87 -10.18 6.36
C THR A 79 6.17 -8.89 5.59
N ILE A 80 5.19 -8.40 4.84
CA ILE A 80 5.30 -7.11 4.16
C ILE A 80 5.09 -6.01 5.20
N LYS A 81 5.91 -4.97 5.14
CA LYS A 81 5.73 -3.79 5.98
C LYS A 81 5.02 -2.70 5.20
N MET A 82 3.88 -2.25 5.72
CA MET A 82 3.23 -1.05 5.24
C MET A 82 3.98 0.16 5.75
N VAL A 83 4.55 0.95 4.84
CA VAL A 83 5.35 2.11 5.19
C VAL A 83 4.47 3.33 5.40
N THR A 84 3.53 3.55 4.48
CA THR A 84 2.55 4.63 4.59
C THR A 84 1.34 4.32 3.73
N VAL A 85 0.22 4.97 4.03
CA VAL A 85 -1.01 4.84 3.28
C VAL A 85 -1.73 6.17 3.29
N TYR A 86 -2.31 6.55 2.15
CA TYR A 86 -3.04 7.81 2.05
C TYR A 86 -3.95 7.77 0.83
N GLU A 87 -4.86 8.73 0.77
CA GLU A 87 -5.67 8.95 -0.41
C GLU A 87 -4.94 9.97 -1.28
N PRO A 88 -4.69 9.66 -2.57
CA PRO A 88 -3.92 10.58 -3.42
C PRO A 88 -4.71 11.86 -3.68
N ASP A 89 -3.97 12.97 -3.77
CA ASP A 89 -4.53 14.26 -4.15
C ASP A 89 -4.64 14.28 -5.68
N ALA A 90 -5.86 14.38 -6.19
CA ALA A 90 -6.11 14.39 -7.63
C ALA A 90 -5.40 15.54 -8.35
N ALA A 91 -5.08 16.63 -7.64
CA ALA A 91 -4.35 17.76 -8.22
C ALA A 91 -2.88 17.42 -8.47
N GLU A 92 -2.32 16.48 -7.70
CA GLU A 92 -0.91 16.08 -7.81
C GLU A 92 -0.74 14.86 -8.72
N TRP A 93 -1.76 14.03 -8.85
CA TRP A 93 -1.67 12.75 -9.57
C TRP A 93 -2.64 12.74 -10.73
N ILE A 94 -2.12 12.81 -11.95
CA ILE A 94 -2.93 12.69 -13.17
C ILE A 94 -3.23 11.20 -13.36
N ASN A 95 -4.53 10.86 -13.45
CA ASN A 95 -5.01 9.47 -13.53
C ASN A 95 -4.60 8.63 -12.33
N PHE A 96 -4.34 9.34 -11.23
CA PHE A 96 -3.84 8.69 -10.06
C PHE A 96 -2.65 7.80 -10.38
#